data_e09f23cd362c2195b275f8326e020f88
#
_entry.id   e09f23cd362c2195b275f8326e020f88
#
_cell.length_a   1.000
_cell.length_b   1.000
_cell.length_c   1.000
_cell.angle_alpha   90.00
_cell.angle_beta   90.00
_cell.angle_gamma   90.00
#
_symmetry.space_group_name_H-M   'P 1'
#
loop_
_entity.id
_entity.type
_entity.pdbx_description
1 polymer ?
#
loop_
_entity_poly.entity_id
_entity_poly.type
_entity_poly.pdbx_seq_one_letter_code
_entity_poly.pdbx_strand_id
1 'polypeptide(L)'
;RLVMGHTQGKGCYCFVNGLLSAQVGKRAQNYKYIVVDNEAGMEHISRGILPGVDAVILVSDCSRRGIQAVGRIARLIPECGLKPKKVGLIVNRAPGGVINDGVREEIEKQNLELLGVVPQDEGVFDYDSAGTPTTQLPADNPVRQELYHILEGLGL
;
A
#
# COMPACT_ATOMS: atom_id res chain seq x y z
N ARG A 1 -3.60 -17.32 -0.58
CA ARG A 1 -4.33 -16.04 -0.43
C ARG A 1 -5.36 -16.17 0.68
N LEU A 2 -5.36 -15.24 1.63
CA LEU A 2 -6.43 -15.06 2.62
C LEU A 2 -7.20 -13.80 2.21
N VAL A 3 -8.53 -13.87 2.22
CA VAL A 3 -9.38 -12.74 1.88
C VAL A 3 -10.39 -12.58 3.01
N MET A 4 -10.56 -11.37 3.49
CA MET A 4 -11.59 -11.02 4.45
C MET A 4 -12.85 -10.61 3.67
N GLY A 5 -13.94 -11.36 3.85
CA GLY A 5 -15.23 -11.03 3.25
C GLY A 5 -16.00 -10.00 4.10
N HIS A 6 -17.01 -9.38 3.50
CA HIS A 6 -17.96 -8.54 4.23
C HIS A 6 -18.81 -9.38 5.18
N THR A 7 -18.87 -9.00 6.45
CA THR A 7 -19.87 -9.55 7.36
C THR A 7 -21.21 -8.84 7.15
N GLN A 8 -22.25 -9.58 6.83
CA GLN A 8 -23.62 -9.04 6.84
C GLN A 8 -24.11 -8.94 8.30
N GLY A 9 -24.18 -7.73 8.83
CA GLY A 9 -24.76 -7.46 10.15
C GLY A 9 -24.08 -6.34 10.94
N LYS A 10 -24.81 -5.80 11.94
CA LYS A 10 -24.32 -4.82 12.94
C LYS A 10 -23.41 -5.52 13.96
N GLY A 11 -22.26 -6.02 13.56
CA GLY A 11 -21.30 -6.70 14.43
C GLY A 11 -19.92 -6.06 14.38
N CYS A 12 -19.26 -6.05 15.53
CA CYS A 12 -17.86 -5.63 15.60
C CYS A 12 -16.98 -6.60 14.81
N TYR A 13 -16.17 -6.09 13.89
CA TYR A 13 -15.16 -6.88 13.16
C TYR A 13 -14.08 -7.49 14.05
N CYS A 14 -14.14 -7.27 15.37
CA CYS A 14 -13.13 -7.70 16.33
C CYS A 14 -12.89 -9.23 16.32
N PHE A 15 -13.94 -10.03 16.16
CA PHE A 15 -13.82 -11.49 16.10
C PHE A 15 -13.14 -11.96 14.80
N VAL A 16 -13.55 -11.40 13.67
CA VAL A 16 -12.97 -11.74 12.35
C VAL A 16 -11.52 -11.27 12.26
N ASN A 17 -11.23 -10.10 12.81
CA ASN A 17 -9.87 -9.56 12.90
C ASN A 17 -8.97 -10.44 13.78
N GLY A 18 -9.47 -10.94 14.91
CA GLY A 18 -8.73 -11.88 15.76
C GLY A 18 -8.40 -13.20 15.06
N LEU A 19 -9.35 -13.74 14.29
CA LEU A 19 -9.13 -14.95 13.49
C LEU A 19 -8.09 -14.70 12.37
N LEU A 20 -8.18 -13.56 11.70
CA LEU A 20 -7.22 -13.19 10.64
C LEU A 20 -5.82 -13.03 11.20
N SER A 21 -5.66 -12.30 12.32
CA SER A 21 -4.39 -12.11 13.01
C SER A 21 -3.75 -13.43 13.41
N ALA A 22 -4.53 -14.36 13.99
CA ALA A 22 -4.06 -15.68 14.36
C ALA A 22 -3.63 -16.53 13.15
N GLN A 23 -4.35 -16.42 12.03
CA GLN A 23 -4.00 -17.13 10.79
C GLN A 23 -2.77 -16.56 10.11
N VAL A 24 -2.61 -15.22 10.13
CA VAL A 24 -1.41 -14.55 9.63
C VAL A 24 -0.20 -14.97 10.46
N GLY A 25 -0.29 -14.93 11.78
CA GLY A 25 0.80 -15.33 12.68
C GLY A 25 1.25 -16.78 12.48
N LYS A 26 0.31 -17.72 12.30
CA LYS A 26 0.62 -19.13 12.01
C LYS A 26 1.31 -19.32 10.66
N ARG A 27 0.95 -18.53 9.64
CA ARG A 27 1.49 -18.66 8.29
C ARG A 27 2.77 -17.87 8.07
N ALA A 28 3.02 -16.83 8.87
CA ALA A 28 4.21 -16.00 8.77
C ALA A 28 5.51 -16.81 8.83
N GLN A 29 5.51 -17.89 9.60
CA GLN A 29 6.68 -18.75 9.73
C GLN A 29 7.02 -19.59 8.48
N ASN A 30 6.07 -19.73 7.54
CA ASN A 30 6.20 -20.57 6.35
C ASN A 30 6.51 -19.77 5.07
N TYR A 31 6.56 -18.44 5.13
CA TYR A 31 6.75 -17.59 3.97
C TYR A 31 7.85 -16.56 4.22
N LYS A 32 8.68 -16.33 3.22
CA LYS A 32 9.73 -15.31 3.27
C LYS A 32 9.12 -13.89 3.34
N TYR A 33 8.00 -13.70 2.64
CA TYR A 33 7.28 -12.43 2.61
C TYR A 33 5.78 -12.66 2.84
N ILE A 34 5.17 -11.74 3.57
CA ILE A 34 3.73 -11.59 3.67
C ILE A 34 3.37 -10.19 3.21
N VAL A 35 2.51 -10.11 2.22
CA VAL A 35 1.96 -8.84 1.73
C VAL A 35 0.53 -8.74 2.20
N VAL A 36 0.21 -7.63 2.86
CA VAL A 36 -1.14 -7.32 3.33
C VAL A 36 -1.64 -6.13 2.54
N ASP A 37 -2.65 -6.37 1.72
CA ASP A 37 -3.37 -5.35 0.96
C ASP A 37 -4.53 -4.84 1.82
N ASN A 38 -4.50 -3.56 2.14
CA ASN A 38 -5.51 -2.91 2.97
C ASN A 38 -6.44 -2.06 2.11
N GLU A 39 -7.72 -2.04 2.45
CA GLU A 39 -8.64 -1.06 1.89
C GLU A 39 -8.18 0.38 2.18
N ALA A 40 -8.63 1.31 1.35
CA ALA A 40 -8.33 2.72 1.54
C ALA A 40 -8.80 3.19 2.93
N GLY A 41 -7.89 3.84 3.66
CA GLY A 41 -8.18 4.37 4.99
C GLY A 41 -7.40 3.69 6.10
N MET A 42 -7.80 3.97 7.34
CA MET A 42 -7.01 3.67 8.53
C MET A 42 -7.62 2.60 9.44
N GLU A 43 -8.81 2.12 9.11
CA GLU A 43 -9.54 1.23 10.01
C GLU A 43 -8.79 -0.06 10.30
N HIS A 44 -8.11 -0.64 9.31
CA HIS A 44 -7.39 -1.90 9.48
C HIS A 44 -6.09 -1.73 10.29
N ILE A 45 -5.42 -0.59 10.15
CA ILE A 45 -4.23 -0.25 10.92
C ILE A 45 -4.61 0.00 12.39
N SER A 46 -5.66 0.80 12.65
CA SER A 46 -6.09 1.15 13.99
C SER A 46 -6.65 -0.03 14.79
N ARG A 47 -7.09 -1.09 14.13
CA ARG A 47 -7.66 -2.28 14.79
C ARG A 47 -6.62 -3.32 15.21
N GLY A 48 -5.33 -3.07 15.03
CA GLY A 48 -4.26 -3.95 15.50
C GLY A 48 -4.28 -5.37 14.91
N ILE A 49 -4.69 -5.50 13.63
CA ILE A 49 -4.80 -6.81 12.96
C ILE A 49 -3.44 -7.47 12.79
N LEU A 50 -2.38 -6.67 12.68
CA LEU A 50 -1.03 -7.15 12.49
C LEU A 50 -0.22 -6.98 13.77
N PRO A 51 0.43 -8.04 14.28
CA PRO A 51 1.27 -7.97 15.48
C PRO A 51 2.55 -7.15 15.26
N GLY A 52 2.94 -6.95 14.01
CA GLY A 52 4.08 -6.16 13.58
C GLY A 52 4.24 -6.25 12.07
N VAL A 53 4.86 -5.23 11.49
CA VAL A 53 5.18 -5.16 10.06
C VAL A 53 6.59 -4.61 9.90
N ASP A 54 7.36 -5.15 8.96
CA ASP A 54 8.71 -4.65 8.66
C ASP A 54 8.66 -3.37 7.83
N ALA A 55 7.71 -3.27 6.91
CA ALA A 55 7.53 -2.09 6.07
C ALA A 55 6.06 -1.73 5.92
N VAL A 56 5.78 -0.42 5.85
CA VAL A 56 4.48 0.14 5.45
C VAL A 56 4.69 0.94 4.17
N ILE A 57 4.00 0.54 3.11
CA ILE A 57 4.00 1.26 1.85
C ILE A 57 2.69 2.04 1.76
N LEU A 58 2.83 3.35 1.73
CA LEU A 58 1.74 4.28 1.50
C LEU A 58 1.59 4.51 0.00
N VAL A 59 0.38 4.41 -0.52
CA VAL A 59 0.12 4.64 -1.94
C VAL A 59 -0.85 5.80 -2.09
N SER A 60 -0.47 6.77 -2.90
CA SER A 60 -1.29 7.95 -3.22
C SER A 60 -1.37 8.16 -4.73
N ASP A 61 -2.41 8.84 -5.18
CA ASP A 61 -2.39 9.45 -6.50
C ASP A 61 -1.46 10.68 -6.55
N CYS A 62 -1.29 11.25 -7.74
CA CYS A 62 -0.44 12.41 -7.99
C CYS A 62 -1.15 13.75 -7.64
N SER A 63 -1.87 13.81 -6.51
CA SER A 63 -2.57 15.01 -6.05
C SER A 63 -2.09 15.47 -4.67
N ARG A 64 -2.08 16.78 -4.43
CA ARG A 64 -1.75 17.33 -3.10
C ARG A 64 -2.67 16.79 -2.00
N ARG A 65 -3.96 16.60 -2.31
CA ARG A 65 -4.94 16.05 -1.36
C ARG A 65 -4.64 14.59 -1.01
N GLY A 66 -4.25 13.79 -2.01
CA GLY A 66 -3.80 12.42 -1.81
C GLY A 66 -2.58 12.36 -0.91
N ILE A 67 -1.56 13.19 -1.16
CA ILE A 67 -0.35 13.27 -0.33
C ILE A 67 -0.70 13.68 1.11
N GLN A 68 -1.59 14.66 1.31
CA GLN A 68 -2.06 15.04 2.65
C GLN A 68 -2.80 13.90 3.35
N ALA A 69 -3.58 13.11 2.61
CA ALA A 69 -4.28 11.97 3.17
C ALA A 69 -3.31 10.90 3.68
N VAL A 70 -2.33 10.49 2.86
CA VAL A 70 -1.32 9.52 3.29
C VAL A 70 -0.38 10.07 4.38
N GLY A 71 -0.12 11.38 4.39
CA GLY A 71 0.61 12.03 5.48
C GLY A 71 -0.11 11.91 6.83
N ARG A 72 -1.45 12.00 6.84
CA ARG A 72 -2.25 11.70 8.04
C ARG A 72 -2.13 10.25 8.46
N ILE A 73 -2.18 9.32 7.51
CA ILE A 73 -2.00 7.88 7.77
C ILE A 73 -0.62 7.61 8.36
N ALA A 74 0.44 8.20 7.80
CA ALA A 74 1.81 8.04 8.29
C ALA A 74 1.94 8.42 9.77
N ARG A 75 1.32 9.51 10.20
CA ARG A 75 1.34 9.97 11.60
C ARG A 75 0.63 9.02 12.56
N LEU A 76 -0.36 8.28 12.07
CA LEU A 76 -1.12 7.34 12.91
C LEU A 76 -0.46 5.97 13.07
N ILE A 77 0.49 5.61 12.21
CA ILE A 77 1.23 4.35 12.32
C ILE A 77 1.80 4.14 13.74
N PRO A 78 2.58 5.06 14.31
CA PRO A 78 3.09 4.92 15.67
C PRO A 78 1.99 5.00 16.75
N GLU A 79 0.93 5.78 16.54
CA GLU A 79 -0.19 5.88 17.48
C GLU A 79 -0.94 4.55 17.60
N CYS A 80 -0.97 3.76 16.52
CA CYS A 80 -1.52 2.40 16.51
C CYS A 80 -0.57 1.33 17.07
N GLY A 81 0.58 1.73 17.62
CA GLY A 81 1.56 0.82 18.20
C GLY A 81 2.43 0.07 17.19
N LEU A 82 2.33 0.39 15.90
CA LEU A 82 3.17 -0.20 14.86
C LEU A 82 4.55 0.50 14.84
N LYS A 83 5.59 -0.31 14.71
CA LYS A 83 6.99 0.16 14.63
C LYS A 83 7.68 -0.47 13.42
N PRO A 84 7.24 -0.14 12.20
CA PRO A 84 7.90 -0.65 11.00
C PRO A 84 9.33 -0.13 10.91
N LYS A 85 10.22 -0.92 10.32
CA LYS A 85 11.60 -0.50 10.01
C LYS A 85 11.62 0.55 8.90
N LYS A 86 10.63 0.49 8.00
CA LYS A 86 10.50 1.40 6.85
C LYS A 86 9.06 1.84 6.66
N VAL A 87 8.88 3.14 6.41
CA VAL A 87 7.61 3.72 5.93
C VAL A 87 7.95 4.55 4.72
N GLY A 88 7.33 4.25 3.57
CA GLY A 88 7.62 4.98 2.36
C GLY A 88 6.39 5.19 1.49
N LEU A 89 6.47 6.18 0.62
CA LEU A 89 5.41 6.61 -0.27
C LEU A 89 5.68 6.16 -1.72
N ILE A 90 4.68 5.59 -2.34
CA ILE A 90 4.60 5.43 -3.80
C ILE A 90 3.53 6.39 -4.32
N VAL A 91 3.91 7.26 -5.26
CA VAL A 91 2.94 8.06 -6.02
C VAL A 91 2.53 7.27 -7.25
N ASN A 92 1.25 6.92 -7.35
CA ASN A 92 0.71 6.07 -8.40
C ASN A 92 -0.06 6.90 -9.44
N ARG A 93 -0.10 6.39 -10.66
CA ARG A 93 -0.81 7.00 -11.80
C ARG A 93 -0.37 8.44 -12.08
N ALA A 94 0.93 8.70 -12.00
CA ALA A 94 1.47 10.00 -12.31
C ALA A 94 1.49 10.22 -13.84
N PRO A 95 0.87 11.30 -14.35
CA PRO A 95 0.93 11.63 -15.77
C PRO A 95 2.38 11.79 -16.24
N GLY A 96 2.76 11.05 -17.29
CA GLY A 96 4.12 11.05 -17.79
C GLY A 96 5.19 10.52 -16.82
N GLY A 97 4.79 9.86 -15.72
CA GLY A 97 5.73 9.33 -14.72
C GLY A 97 6.42 10.39 -13.86
N VAL A 98 5.92 11.60 -13.82
CA VAL A 98 6.54 12.71 -13.09
C VAL A 98 5.56 13.37 -12.13
N ILE A 99 6.08 13.92 -11.04
CA ILE A 99 5.33 14.75 -10.11
C ILE A 99 5.73 16.22 -10.30
N ASN A 100 4.76 17.12 -10.18
CA ASN A 100 5.00 18.55 -10.25
C ASN A 100 5.55 19.09 -8.91
N ASP A 101 6.05 20.33 -8.93
CA ASP A 101 6.67 20.96 -7.77
C ASP A 101 5.71 21.04 -6.58
N GLY A 102 4.43 21.36 -6.80
CA GLY A 102 3.47 21.45 -5.72
C GLY A 102 3.19 20.12 -5.01
N VAL A 103 3.28 19.00 -5.71
CA VAL A 103 3.19 17.65 -5.12
C VAL A 103 4.48 17.32 -4.38
N ARG A 104 5.65 17.68 -4.95
CA ARG A 104 6.95 17.49 -4.31
C ARG A 104 7.04 18.25 -2.99
N GLU A 105 6.69 19.54 -2.99
CA GLU A 105 6.63 20.35 -1.77
C GLU A 105 5.71 19.77 -0.70
N GLU A 106 4.57 19.23 -1.13
CA GLU A 106 3.63 18.61 -0.17
C GLU A 106 4.20 17.32 0.43
N ILE A 107 4.91 16.49 -0.35
CA ILE A 107 5.61 15.29 0.16
C ILE A 107 6.64 15.67 1.22
N GLU A 108 7.46 16.69 0.94
CA GLU A 108 8.46 17.21 1.88
C GLU A 108 7.80 17.77 3.16
N LYS A 109 6.74 18.57 3.01
CA LYS A 109 5.97 19.12 4.13
C LYS A 109 5.36 18.04 5.04
N GLN A 110 4.94 16.92 4.45
CA GLN A 110 4.40 15.79 5.21
C GLN A 110 5.52 14.88 5.78
N ASN A 111 6.79 15.18 5.50
CA ASN A 111 7.96 14.39 5.90
C ASN A 111 7.85 12.92 5.47
N LEU A 112 7.46 12.68 4.20
CA LEU A 112 7.30 11.35 3.63
C LEU A 112 8.54 10.98 2.79
N GLU A 113 9.03 9.77 2.96
CA GLU A 113 10.08 9.20 2.09
C GLU A 113 9.45 8.73 0.77
N LEU A 114 9.79 9.37 -0.34
CA LEU A 114 9.33 8.95 -1.67
C LEU A 114 10.15 7.75 -2.15
N LEU A 115 9.50 6.61 -2.31
CA LEU A 115 10.12 5.38 -2.83
C LEU A 115 10.15 5.35 -4.35
N GLY A 116 9.14 5.90 -5.02
CA GLY A 116 9.07 5.95 -6.47
C GLY A 116 7.77 6.56 -6.98
N VAL A 117 7.75 6.78 -8.29
CA VAL A 117 6.63 7.41 -9.01
C VAL A 117 6.19 6.49 -10.15
N VAL A 118 5.09 5.81 -9.96
CA VAL A 118 4.53 4.88 -10.94
C VAL A 118 3.73 5.66 -11.99
N PRO A 119 4.05 5.51 -13.28
CA PRO A 119 3.38 6.25 -14.33
C PRO A 119 1.91 5.84 -14.50
N GLN A 120 1.11 6.74 -15.06
CA GLN A 120 -0.17 6.38 -15.64
C GLN A 120 0.08 5.62 -16.95
N ASP A 121 -0.62 4.51 -17.14
CA ASP A 121 -0.42 3.60 -18.28
C ASP A 121 -1.76 3.06 -18.78
N GLU A 122 -1.99 3.17 -20.09
CA GLU A 122 -3.23 2.72 -20.73
C GLU A 122 -3.35 1.19 -20.72
N GLY A 123 -2.23 0.47 -20.83
CA GLY A 123 -2.24 -0.98 -20.78
C GLY A 123 -2.73 -1.51 -19.44
N VAL A 124 -2.37 -0.85 -18.32
CA VAL A 124 -2.91 -1.19 -17.00
C VAL A 124 -4.43 -0.98 -16.96
N PHE A 125 -4.92 0.12 -17.53
CA PHE A 125 -6.35 0.41 -17.61
C PHE A 125 -7.09 -0.62 -18.46
N ASP A 126 -6.54 -1.01 -19.60
CA ASP A 126 -7.14 -2.00 -20.51
C ASP A 126 -7.24 -3.38 -19.84
N TYR A 127 -6.18 -3.81 -19.14
CA TYR A 127 -6.17 -5.08 -18.40
C TYR A 127 -7.21 -5.09 -17.28
N ASP A 128 -7.30 -4.00 -16.51
CA ASP A 128 -8.27 -3.87 -15.42
C ASP A 128 -9.70 -3.88 -15.96
N SER A 129 -9.96 -3.10 -17.02
CA SER A 129 -11.28 -3.02 -17.66
C SER A 129 -11.74 -4.34 -18.29
N ALA A 130 -10.79 -5.14 -18.79
CA ALA A 130 -11.06 -6.47 -19.33
C ALA A 130 -11.14 -7.56 -18.24
N GLY A 131 -10.89 -7.22 -16.96
CA GLY A 131 -10.80 -8.20 -15.88
C GLY A 131 -9.59 -9.14 -16.00
N THR A 132 -8.58 -8.73 -16.77
CA THR A 132 -7.35 -9.50 -16.93
C THR A 132 -6.37 -9.16 -15.81
N PRO A 133 -5.76 -10.15 -15.15
CA PRO A 133 -4.82 -9.89 -14.08
C PRO A 133 -3.62 -9.04 -14.54
N THR A 134 -3.31 -7.97 -13.83
CA THR A 134 -2.18 -7.08 -14.13
C THR A 134 -0.81 -7.77 -14.02
N THR A 135 -0.74 -8.94 -13.36
CA THR A 135 0.45 -9.81 -13.36
C THR A 135 0.82 -10.34 -14.75
N GLN A 136 -0.12 -10.29 -15.71
CA GLN A 136 0.09 -10.70 -17.10
C GLN A 136 0.55 -9.55 -18.01
N LEU A 137 0.70 -8.33 -17.48
CA LEU A 137 1.32 -7.22 -18.21
C LEU A 137 2.68 -7.63 -18.78
N PRO A 138 3.05 -7.17 -19.97
CA PRO A 138 4.38 -7.42 -20.54
C PRO A 138 5.51 -7.05 -19.59
N ALA A 139 6.63 -7.75 -19.68
CA ALA A 139 7.76 -7.51 -18.80
C ALA A 139 8.39 -6.11 -18.99
N ASP A 140 8.24 -5.53 -20.17
CA ASP A 140 8.69 -4.19 -20.55
C ASP A 140 7.66 -3.09 -20.26
N ASN A 141 6.51 -3.43 -19.69
CA ASN A 141 5.53 -2.43 -19.29
C ASN A 141 6.13 -1.49 -18.22
N PRO A 142 6.04 -0.16 -18.41
CA PRO A 142 6.73 0.81 -17.54
C PRO A 142 6.25 0.78 -16.09
N VAL A 143 4.96 0.50 -15.85
CA VAL A 143 4.42 0.34 -14.48
C VAL A 143 5.04 -0.86 -13.80
N ARG A 144 5.13 -1.98 -14.52
CA ARG A 144 5.72 -3.22 -14.00
C ARG A 144 7.20 -3.03 -13.68
N GLN A 145 7.95 -2.40 -14.57
CA GLN A 145 9.38 -2.12 -14.36
C GLN A 145 9.61 -1.20 -13.16
N GLU A 146 8.85 -0.12 -13.05
CA GLU A 146 8.99 0.82 -11.94
C GLU A 146 8.65 0.15 -10.58
N LEU A 147 7.60 -0.67 -10.54
CA LEU A 147 7.27 -1.40 -9.32
C LEU A 147 8.37 -2.38 -8.90
N TYR A 148 8.99 -3.09 -9.83
CA TYR A 148 10.14 -3.95 -9.51
C TYR A 148 11.32 -3.15 -8.98
N HIS A 149 11.64 -2.02 -9.61
CA HIS A 149 12.71 -1.14 -9.17
C HIS A 149 12.48 -0.64 -7.73
N ILE A 150 11.26 -0.19 -7.43
CA ILE A 150 10.87 0.24 -6.08
C ILE A 150 11.03 -0.91 -5.08
N LEU A 151 10.56 -2.11 -5.41
CA LEU A 151 10.62 -3.27 -4.51
C LEU A 151 12.06 -3.73 -4.25
N GLU A 152 12.93 -3.71 -5.26
CA GLU A 152 14.36 -4.00 -5.10
C GLU A 152 15.03 -2.97 -4.19
N GLY A 153 14.66 -1.69 -4.31
CA GLY A 153 15.16 -0.60 -3.46
C GLY A 153 14.73 -0.67 -1.99
N LEU A 154 13.70 -1.46 -1.68
CA LEU A 154 13.26 -1.63 -0.29
C LEU A 154 14.25 -2.44 0.57
N GLY A 155 15.08 -3.28 -0.04
CA GLY A 155 16.08 -4.09 0.67
C GLY A 155 15.45 -5.13 1.62
N LEU A 156 14.25 -5.62 1.32
CA LEU A 156 13.49 -6.59 2.12
C LEU A 156 13.83 -8.05 1.79
#